data_dffd6b7fca4f6d8d52c0d3ba099a21e4
#
_entry.id   dffd6b7fca4f6d8d52c0d3ba099a21e4
#
_cell.length_a   1.000
_cell.length_b   1.000
_cell.length_c   1.000
_cell.angle_alpha   90.00
_cell.angle_beta   90.00
_cell.angle_gamma   90.00
#
_symmetry.space_group_name_H-M   'P 1'
#
loop_
_entity.id
_entity.type
_entity.pdbx_description
1 polymer ?
#
loop_
_entity_poly.entity_id
_entity_poly.type
_entity_poly.pdbx_seq_one_letter_code
_entity_poly.pdbx_strand_id
1 'polypeptide(L)'
;MIHKFKAKGLNILLDVNSGGVHLIDDVTYDLLDYAQPPFEEECPTKYIDALKTDYSEEEIKESYADIVALYHDKLLFSEDIYGDFANTAVESPIKAMCLHIAHDCNLRCKYCFASTGDFGTGRKLMPLEVGIAAIDFLLEHSIGR
;
A
#
# COMPACT_ATOMS: atom_id res chain seq x y z
N MET A 1 8.87 -3.75 3.17
CA MET A 1 8.97 -3.06 1.84
C MET A 1 8.82 -1.57 2.03
N ILE A 2 9.69 -0.74 1.41
CA ILE A 2 9.59 0.73 1.44
C ILE A 2 9.21 1.29 0.07
N HIS A 3 8.58 2.46 0.09
CA HIS A 3 8.28 3.24 -1.10
C HIS A 3 8.61 4.71 -0.84
N LYS A 4 9.50 5.30 -1.65
CA LYS A 4 9.86 6.71 -1.55
C LYS A 4 9.38 7.48 -2.77
N PHE A 5 8.90 8.72 -2.55
CA PHE A 5 8.41 9.58 -3.62
C PHE A 5 8.47 11.05 -3.22
N LYS A 6 8.41 11.93 -4.22
CA LYS A 6 8.38 13.38 -4.00
C LYS A 6 6.97 13.92 -4.27
N ALA A 7 6.44 14.72 -3.35
CA ALA A 7 5.14 15.38 -3.50
C ALA A 7 5.18 16.78 -2.90
N LYS A 8 4.74 17.76 -3.67
CA LYS A 8 4.68 19.19 -3.26
C LYS A 8 6.00 19.73 -2.68
N GLY A 9 7.14 19.29 -3.21
CA GLY A 9 8.47 19.69 -2.74
C GLY A 9 8.95 18.99 -1.46
N LEU A 10 8.26 17.95 -1.01
CA LEU A 10 8.63 17.15 0.14
C LEU A 10 9.08 15.75 -0.32
N ASN A 11 10.10 15.21 0.33
CA ASN A 11 10.47 13.81 0.18
C ASN A 11 9.70 12.98 1.21
N ILE A 12 8.97 11.99 0.74
CA ILE A 12 8.12 11.14 1.55
C ILE A 12 8.62 9.71 1.44
N LEU A 13 8.74 9.06 2.58
CA LEU A 13 9.08 7.64 2.71
C LEU A 13 7.94 6.92 3.40
N LEU A 14 7.41 5.89 2.75
CA LEU A 14 6.36 5.02 3.26
C LEU A 14 6.94 3.64 3.53
N ASP A 15 6.81 3.13 4.74
CA ASP A 15 6.94 1.72 5.01
C ASP A 15 5.60 1.02 4.84
N VAL A 16 5.52 0.16 3.82
CA VAL A 16 4.26 -0.48 3.42
C VAL A 16 3.72 -1.43 4.49
N ASN A 17 4.59 -2.09 5.22
CA ASN A 17 4.17 -3.12 6.19
C ASN A 17 3.74 -2.52 7.53
N SER A 18 4.45 -1.50 8.03
CA SER A 18 4.04 -0.80 9.26
C SER A 18 2.98 0.28 9.01
N GLY A 19 2.88 0.78 7.77
CA GLY A 19 2.08 1.95 7.42
C GLY A 19 2.71 3.27 7.87
N GLY A 20 3.98 3.25 8.33
CA GLY A 20 4.73 4.43 8.76
C GLY A 20 5.00 5.38 7.59
N VAL A 21 4.75 6.67 7.78
CA VAL A 21 5.03 7.73 6.80
C VAL A 21 6.01 8.71 7.41
N HIS A 22 7.15 8.89 6.78
CA HIS A 22 8.22 9.76 7.24
C HIS A 22 8.48 10.87 6.22
N LEU A 23 8.71 12.08 6.73
CA LEU A 23 9.32 13.15 5.95
C LEU A 23 10.83 13.03 6.10
N ILE A 24 11.54 12.98 4.99
CA ILE A 24 12.99 12.79 4.96
C ILE A 24 13.65 13.91 4.14
N ASP A 25 14.92 14.14 4.40
CA ASP A 25 15.73 15.07 3.63
C ASP A 25 16.23 14.45 2.30
N ASP A 26 16.94 15.25 1.51
CA ASP A 26 17.47 14.79 0.23
C ASP A 26 18.58 13.74 0.40
N VAL A 27 19.41 13.86 1.44
CA VAL A 27 20.49 12.92 1.75
C VAL A 27 19.92 11.53 2.04
N THR A 28 18.95 11.46 2.94
CA THR A 28 18.25 10.22 3.29
C THR A 28 17.51 9.64 2.08
N TYR A 29 16.88 10.51 1.29
CA TYR A 29 16.18 10.09 0.08
C TYR A 29 17.12 9.39 -0.91
N ASP A 30 18.30 9.96 -1.17
CA ASP A 30 19.27 9.40 -2.12
C ASP A 30 20.01 8.19 -1.50
N LEU A 31 20.32 8.23 -0.19
CA LEU A 31 20.97 7.12 0.52
C LEU A 31 20.14 5.83 0.48
N LEU A 32 18.81 5.93 0.51
CA LEU A 32 17.89 4.78 0.42
C LEU A 32 17.89 4.07 -0.94
N ASP A 33 18.56 4.59 -1.96
CA ASP A 33 18.81 3.85 -3.21
C ASP A 33 19.91 2.79 -3.05
N TYR A 34 20.77 2.96 -2.05
CA TYR A 34 21.92 2.09 -1.79
C TYR A 34 21.74 1.27 -0.51
N ALA A 35 21.14 1.88 0.53
CA ALA A 35 21.03 1.29 1.86
C ALA A 35 19.85 0.34 1.98
N GLN A 36 20.14 -0.93 2.23
CA GLN A 36 19.16 -2.01 2.42
C GLN A 36 19.55 -2.88 3.62
N PRO A 37 18.59 -3.44 4.37
CA PRO A 37 18.91 -4.38 5.44
C PRO A 37 19.62 -5.65 4.92
N PRO A 38 20.45 -6.32 5.73
CA PRO A 38 20.76 -5.95 7.12
C PRO A 38 21.69 -4.76 7.22
N PHE A 39 21.47 -3.90 8.23
CA PHE A 39 22.29 -2.73 8.47
C PHE A 39 23.43 -3.04 9.46
N GLU A 40 24.59 -2.45 9.20
CA GLU A 40 25.73 -2.41 10.11
C GLU A 40 25.55 -1.26 11.11
N GLU A 41 26.21 -1.31 12.28
CA GLU A 41 26.14 -0.22 13.27
C GLU A 41 26.77 1.07 12.75
N GLU A 42 27.87 0.94 11.98
CA GLU A 42 28.56 2.07 11.36
C GLU A 42 28.21 2.18 9.88
N CYS A 43 28.16 3.41 9.38
CA CYS A 43 27.90 3.67 7.96
C CYS A 43 29.00 3.07 7.08
N PRO A 44 28.67 2.11 6.20
CA PRO A 44 29.63 1.52 5.28
C PRO A 44 30.24 2.55 4.34
N THR A 45 31.58 2.48 4.15
CA THR A 45 32.32 3.40 3.26
C THR A 45 31.78 3.43 1.83
N LYS A 46 31.20 2.34 1.37
CA LYS A 46 30.56 2.27 0.03
C LYS A 46 29.44 3.29 -0.18
N TYR A 47 28.67 3.63 0.88
CA TYR A 47 27.60 4.63 0.81
C TYR A 47 28.18 6.05 0.80
N ILE A 48 29.24 6.26 1.60
CA ILE A 48 29.98 7.53 1.61
C ILE A 48 30.58 7.78 0.22
N ASP A 49 31.26 6.79 -0.34
CA ASP A 49 31.87 6.89 -1.67
C ASP A 49 30.86 7.14 -2.80
N ALA A 50 29.65 6.61 -2.67
CA ALA A 50 28.58 6.82 -3.65
C ALA A 50 28.00 8.24 -3.63
N LEU A 51 27.95 8.88 -2.45
CA LEU A 51 27.23 10.13 -2.25
C LEU A 51 28.13 11.35 -1.94
N LYS A 52 29.44 11.15 -1.71
CA LYS A 52 30.38 12.23 -1.33
C LYS A 52 30.53 13.37 -2.36
N THR A 53 30.02 13.21 -3.57
CA THR A 53 30.01 14.25 -4.59
C THR A 53 28.97 15.33 -4.28
N ASP A 54 27.85 14.93 -3.69
CA ASP A 54 26.68 15.77 -3.49
C ASP A 54 26.49 16.15 -2.01
N TYR A 55 27.01 15.34 -1.09
CA TYR A 55 26.83 15.48 0.37
C TYR A 55 28.15 15.29 1.12
N SER A 56 28.26 15.90 2.30
CA SER A 56 29.38 15.68 3.20
C SER A 56 29.34 14.29 3.86
N GLU A 57 30.49 13.80 4.28
CA GLU A 57 30.58 12.51 4.97
C GLU A 57 29.78 12.53 6.29
N GLU A 58 29.72 13.68 6.97
CA GLU A 58 28.97 13.85 8.22
C GLU A 58 27.45 13.72 7.98
N GLU A 59 26.91 14.39 6.97
CA GLU A 59 25.50 14.31 6.59
C GLU A 59 25.09 12.87 6.21
N ILE A 60 25.93 12.18 5.44
CA ILE A 60 25.66 10.78 5.04
C ILE A 60 25.64 9.85 6.27
N LYS A 61 26.58 10.03 7.20
CA LYS A 61 26.63 9.22 8.43
C LYS A 61 25.45 9.49 9.36
N GLU A 62 25.02 10.74 9.51
CA GLU A 62 23.86 11.13 10.30
C GLU A 62 22.60 10.51 9.73
N SER A 63 22.34 10.69 8.43
CA SER A 63 21.19 10.10 7.73
C SER A 63 21.18 8.56 7.81
N TYR A 64 22.36 7.93 7.72
CA TYR A 64 22.47 6.48 7.89
C TYR A 64 22.09 6.05 9.31
N ALA A 65 22.56 6.76 10.33
CA ALA A 65 22.22 6.45 11.72
C ALA A 65 20.71 6.59 11.98
N ASP A 66 20.05 7.59 11.40
CA ASP A 66 18.60 7.78 11.48
C ASP A 66 17.83 6.62 10.82
N ILE A 67 18.28 6.15 9.64
CA ILE A 67 17.71 4.98 8.97
C ILE A 67 17.84 3.73 9.86
N VAL A 68 19.02 3.52 10.46
CA VAL A 68 19.29 2.38 11.34
C VAL A 68 18.41 2.44 12.60
N ALA A 69 18.25 3.63 13.19
CA ALA A 69 17.38 3.83 14.34
C ALA A 69 15.91 3.47 14.01
N LEU A 70 15.38 4.00 12.91
CA LEU A 70 14.02 3.66 12.44
C LEU A 70 13.84 2.16 12.15
N TYR A 71 14.88 1.51 11.64
CA TYR A 71 14.87 0.06 11.40
C TYR A 71 14.80 -0.72 12.71
N HIS A 72 15.60 -0.36 13.72
CA HIS A 72 15.55 -1.01 15.05
C HIS A 72 14.23 -0.79 15.77
N ASP A 73 13.62 0.38 15.60
CA ASP A 73 12.30 0.70 16.14
C ASP A 73 11.14 0.04 15.36
N LYS A 74 11.45 -0.74 14.30
CA LYS A 74 10.48 -1.39 13.40
C LYS A 74 9.53 -0.42 12.71
N LEU A 75 9.97 0.81 12.49
CA LEU A 75 9.25 1.86 11.79
C LEU A 75 9.68 1.97 10.32
N LEU A 76 10.77 1.28 9.95
CA LEU A 76 11.28 1.22 8.58
C LEU A 76 11.78 -0.19 8.25
N PHE A 77 11.55 -0.64 7.01
CA PHE A 77 11.82 -2.01 6.57
C PHE A 77 11.15 -3.08 7.43
N SER A 78 9.96 -2.80 7.91
CA SER A 78 9.19 -3.69 8.78
C SER A 78 8.89 -5.02 8.12
N GLU A 79 8.76 -6.06 8.94
CA GLU A 79 8.32 -7.38 8.49
C GLU A 79 6.84 -7.39 8.12
N ASP A 80 6.49 -8.16 7.11
CA ASP A 80 5.08 -8.42 6.77
C ASP A 80 4.50 -9.49 7.72
N ILE A 81 3.88 -9.00 8.81
CA ILE A 81 3.23 -9.88 9.79
C ILE A 81 1.86 -10.39 9.33
N TYR A 82 1.34 -9.88 8.21
CA TYR A 82 0.02 -10.24 7.68
C TYR A 82 0.08 -11.14 6.46
N GLY A 83 1.27 -11.41 5.89
CA GLY A 83 1.43 -12.20 4.67
C GLY A 83 0.82 -13.58 4.78
N ASP A 84 1.05 -14.29 5.88
CA ASP A 84 0.46 -15.62 6.13
C ASP A 84 -1.06 -15.55 6.35
N PHE A 85 -1.55 -14.48 6.98
CA PHE A 85 -2.98 -14.27 7.20
C PHE A 85 -3.71 -13.95 5.88
N ALA A 86 -3.09 -13.20 4.97
CA ALA A 86 -3.67 -12.90 3.66
C ALA A 86 -3.90 -14.17 2.84
N ASN A 87 -2.98 -15.13 2.90
CA ASN A 87 -3.11 -16.43 2.24
C ASN A 87 -4.29 -17.25 2.79
N THR A 88 -4.47 -17.28 4.11
CA THR A 88 -5.63 -17.98 4.72
C THR A 88 -6.96 -17.28 4.44
N ALA A 89 -6.97 -15.97 4.23
CA ALA A 89 -8.18 -15.23 3.88
C ALA A 89 -8.66 -15.54 2.46
N VAL A 90 -7.74 -15.83 1.52
CA VAL A 90 -8.06 -16.20 0.14
C VAL A 90 -8.77 -17.56 0.06
N GLU A 91 -8.45 -18.48 0.96
CA GLU A 91 -9.08 -19.81 1.04
C GLU A 91 -10.41 -19.83 1.80
N SER A 92 -10.81 -18.69 2.37
CA SER A 92 -12.04 -18.61 3.17
C SER A 92 -13.28 -18.64 2.28
N PRO A 93 -14.35 -19.38 2.64
CA PRO A 93 -15.58 -19.40 1.89
C PRO A 93 -16.22 -18.02 1.83
N ILE A 94 -16.81 -17.70 0.69
CA ILE A 94 -17.52 -16.42 0.50
C ILE A 94 -18.73 -16.37 1.42
N LYS A 95 -18.82 -15.34 2.24
CA LYS A 95 -19.87 -15.19 3.27
C LYS A 95 -21.07 -14.38 2.80
N ALA A 96 -20.85 -13.44 1.86
CA ALA A 96 -21.85 -12.52 1.36
C ALA A 96 -21.44 -11.97 0.00
N MET A 97 -22.43 -11.57 -0.79
CA MET A 97 -22.24 -10.92 -2.08
C MET A 97 -23.18 -9.72 -2.18
N CYS A 98 -22.68 -8.60 -2.67
CA CYS A 98 -23.50 -7.43 -3.00
C CYS A 98 -23.81 -7.43 -4.50
N LEU A 99 -25.09 -7.40 -4.85
CA LEU A 99 -25.52 -7.31 -6.24
C LEU A 99 -26.16 -5.96 -6.53
N HIS A 100 -25.64 -5.26 -7.54
CA HIS A 100 -26.20 -4.02 -8.05
C HIS A 100 -27.24 -4.35 -9.10
N ILE A 101 -28.46 -4.66 -8.66
CA ILE A 101 -29.55 -5.10 -9.53
C ILE A 101 -30.07 -4.02 -10.48
N ALA A 102 -29.80 -2.73 -10.15
CA ALA A 102 -30.15 -1.60 -11.00
C ALA A 102 -29.03 -0.55 -10.97
N HIS A 103 -28.64 -0.08 -12.14
CA HIS A 103 -27.84 1.12 -12.33
C HIS A 103 -28.78 2.31 -12.60
N ASP A 104 -29.70 2.54 -11.68
CA ASP A 104 -30.62 3.67 -11.69
C ASP A 104 -31.03 4.00 -10.25
N CYS A 105 -31.18 5.28 -9.95
CA CYS A 105 -31.58 5.76 -8.64
C CYS A 105 -32.40 7.06 -8.78
N ASN A 106 -33.46 7.14 -8.05
CA ASN A 106 -34.35 8.32 -8.05
C ASN A 106 -33.86 9.43 -7.09
N LEU A 107 -32.98 9.13 -6.12
CA LEU A 107 -32.49 10.11 -5.14
C LEU A 107 -31.43 11.06 -5.69
N ARG A 108 -30.53 10.59 -6.55
CA ARG A 108 -29.48 11.36 -7.23
C ARG A 108 -28.64 12.23 -6.30
N CYS A 109 -28.17 11.65 -5.18
CA CYS A 109 -27.40 12.36 -4.19
C CYS A 109 -26.10 12.92 -4.80
N LYS A 110 -25.75 14.17 -4.48
CA LYS A 110 -24.54 14.85 -5.02
C LYS A 110 -23.22 14.21 -4.56
N TYR A 111 -23.23 13.50 -3.45
CA TYR A 111 -22.07 12.76 -2.89
C TYR A 111 -22.10 11.26 -3.22
N CYS A 112 -22.92 10.84 -4.18
CA CYS A 112 -23.09 9.43 -4.50
C CYS A 112 -21.84 8.87 -5.20
N PHE A 113 -21.24 7.81 -4.61
CA PHE A 113 -20.11 7.11 -5.21
C PHE A 113 -20.46 6.42 -6.54
N ALA A 114 -21.76 6.18 -6.79
CA ALA A 114 -22.29 5.52 -7.98
C ALA A 114 -22.67 6.53 -9.09
N SER A 115 -22.04 7.71 -9.16
CA SER A 115 -22.32 8.73 -10.19
C SER A 115 -23.82 9.04 -10.33
N THR A 116 -24.48 9.35 -9.20
CA THR A 116 -25.94 9.55 -9.13
C THR A 116 -26.81 8.30 -9.40
N GLY A 117 -26.20 7.12 -9.33
CA GLY A 117 -26.86 5.82 -9.38
C GLY A 117 -26.69 5.03 -10.67
N ASP A 118 -26.02 5.58 -11.68
CA ASP A 118 -25.81 4.92 -12.98
C ASP A 118 -24.37 4.39 -13.19
N PHE A 119 -23.46 4.62 -12.23
CA PHE A 119 -22.03 4.23 -12.26
C PHE A 119 -21.29 4.76 -13.50
N GLY A 120 -21.76 5.83 -14.14
CA GLY A 120 -21.19 6.36 -15.38
C GLY A 120 -21.41 5.48 -16.61
N THR A 121 -22.20 4.41 -16.50
CA THR A 121 -22.45 3.43 -17.58
C THR A 121 -23.84 3.54 -18.21
N GLY A 122 -24.63 4.52 -17.77
CA GLY A 122 -26.02 4.69 -18.13
C GLY A 122 -26.96 3.74 -17.36
N ARG A 123 -28.26 4.01 -17.46
CA ARG A 123 -29.29 3.27 -16.73
C ARG A 123 -29.43 1.86 -17.27
N LYS A 124 -29.33 0.87 -16.39
CA LYS A 124 -29.41 -0.55 -16.72
C LYS A 124 -30.06 -1.32 -15.58
N LEU A 125 -30.73 -2.41 -15.93
CA LEU A 125 -31.10 -3.46 -14.98
C LEU A 125 -30.16 -4.65 -15.18
N MET A 126 -29.88 -5.36 -14.09
CA MET A 126 -29.14 -6.62 -14.15
C MET A 126 -29.97 -7.63 -14.94
N PRO A 127 -29.45 -8.27 -15.98
CA PRO A 127 -30.10 -9.39 -16.62
C PRO A 127 -30.34 -10.56 -15.65
N LEU A 128 -31.44 -11.28 -15.81
CA LEU A 128 -31.81 -12.38 -14.91
C LEU A 128 -30.74 -13.49 -14.89
N GLU A 129 -30.16 -13.80 -16.02
CA GLU A 129 -29.08 -14.78 -16.16
C GLU A 129 -27.80 -14.40 -15.35
N VAL A 130 -27.48 -13.12 -15.26
CA VAL A 130 -26.37 -12.64 -14.44
C VAL A 130 -26.69 -12.81 -12.95
N GLY A 131 -27.92 -12.50 -12.54
CA GLY A 131 -28.36 -12.70 -11.16
C GLY A 131 -28.32 -14.19 -10.76
N ILE A 132 -28.81 -15.08 -11.63
CA ILE A 132 -28.73 -16.53 -11.39
C ILE A 132 -27.29 -17.00 -11.28
N ALA A 133 -26.45 -16.66 -12.25
CA ALA A 133 -25.02 -17.03 -12.23
C ALA A 133 -24.29 -16.51 -10.97
N ALA A 134 -24.63 -15.33 -10.48
CA ALA A 134 -24.07 -14.79 -9.25
C ALA A 134 -24.49 -15.60 -8.00
N ILE A 135 -25.75 -16.04 -7.94
CA ILE A 135 -26.21 -16.90 -6.84
C ILE A 135 -25.59 -18.29 -6.91
N ASP A 136 -25.48 -18.88 -8.10
CA ASP A 136 -24.82 -20.18 -8.28
C ASP A 136 -23.35 -20.10 -7.85
N PHE A 137 -22.63 -19.03 -8.26
CA PHE A 137 -21.28 -18.77 -7.82
C PHE A 137 -21.16 -18.64 -6.29
N LEU A 138 -22.08 -17.89 -5.65
CA LEU A 138 -22.06 -17.73 -4.20
C LEU A 138 -22.29 -19.08 -3.50
N LEU A 139 -23.25 -19.87 -3.96
CA LEU A 139 -23.54 -21.19 -3.39
C LEU A 139 -22.35 -22.14 -3.52
N GLU A 140 -21.73 -22.18 -4.70
CA GLU A 140 -20.57 -23.01 -4.97
C GLU A 140 -19.37 -22.69 -4.07
N HIS A 141 -19.14 -21.40 -3.79
CA HIS A 141 -17.97 -20.92 -3.01
C HIS A 141 -18.28 -20.69 -1.52
N SER A 142 -19.52 -20.98 -1.08
CA SER A 142 -19.93 -20.85 0.33
C SER A 142 -19.99 -22.21 1.05
N ILE A 143 -19.54 -23.29 0.44
CA ILE A 143 -19.63 -24.66 0.96
C ILE A 143 -18.77 -24.79 2.23
N GLY A 144 -19.41 -25.27 3.30
CA GLY A 144 -18.77 -25.49 4.61
C GLY A 144 -19.51 -24.86 5.78
N ARG A 145 -20.75 -24.44 5.58
CA ARG A 145 -21.65 -23.93 6.65
C ARG A 145 -22.92 -24.73 6.74
#